data_cd4556ccd824fdef1e20d6d0258653f6
#
_entry.id   cd4556ccd824fdef1e20d6d0258653f6
#
_cell.length_a   1.000
_cell.length_b   1.000
_cell.length_c   1.000
_cell.angle_alpha   90.00
_cell.angle_beta   90.00
_cell.angle_gamma   90.00
#
_symmetry.space_group_name_H-M   'P 1'
#
loop_
_entity.id
_entity.type
_entity.pdbx_description
1 polymer ?
#
loop_
_entity_poly.entity_id
_entity_poly.type
_entity_poly.pdbx_seq_one_letter_code
_entity_poly.pdbx_strand_id
1 'polypeptide(L)'
;GKSSLYNGERRSKDDEIFNALGTVDELNSCIGIANHYCKKVGNGLEDKLIEIQCKLIEVGSNIATPRNASHTSKLSYTSFNEENVNTLENWIDTLDAQLPNLKHFILPSGGESSVFLHQCRSVCRRAERVTVPLVTAELTEHTVGKYLNRHVILCLFVNDIITFTHTYLFISNVCLID
;
A
#
# COMPACT_ATOMS: atom_id res chain seq x y z
N GLY A 1 10.34 -24.37 9.62
CA GLY A 1 9.36 -24.34 10.72
C GLY A 1 7.93 -24.19 10.20
N LYS A 2 6.93 -24.38 11.10
CA LYS A 2 5.51 -24.22 10.77
C LYS A 2 4.91 -23.06 11.56
N SER A 3 3.92 -22.37 10.98
CA SER A 3 3.09 -21.37 11.63
C SER A 3 1.61 -21.66 11.41
N SER A 4 0.73 -21.03 12.19
CA SER A 4 -0.71 -21.21 12.08
C SER A 4 -1.36 -20.02 11.41
N LEU A 5 -2.31 -20.27 10.51
CA LEU A 5 -3.21 -19.29 9.94
C LEU A 5 -4.39 -19.00 10.89
N TYR A 6 -5.19 -17.97 10.60
CA TYR A 6 -6.35 -17.60 11.40
C TYR A 6 -7.44 -18.70 11.44
N ASN A 7 -7.57 -19.50 10.37
CA ASN A 7 -8.47 -20.66 10.35
C ASN A 7 -7.99 -21.83 11.24
N GLY A 8 -6.77 -21.78 11.78
CA GLY A 8 -6.16 -22.83 12.59
C GLY A 8 -5.30 -23.83 11.81
N GLU A 9 -5.29 -23.74 10.48
CA GLU A 9 -4.42 -24.56 9.62
C GLU A 9 -2.95 -24.25 9.87
N ARG A 10 -2.12 -25.29 9.94
CA ARG A 10 -0.67 -25.14 10.10
C ARG A 10 0.06 -25.42 8.80
N ARG A 11 0.74 -24.41 8.28
CA ARG A 11 1.56 -24.48 7.06
C ARG A 11 3.03 -24.21 7.33
N SER A 12 3.90 -24.56 6.39
CA SER A 12 5.31 -24.19 6.44
C SER A 12 5.48 -22.66 6.39
N LYS A 13 6.52 -22.13 7.04
CA LYS A 13 6.77 -20.67 7.06
C LYS A 13 7.19 -20.10 5.71
N ASP A 14 7.57 -20.96 4.76
CA ASP A 14 7.88 -20.61 3.37
C ASP A 14 6.66 -20.69 2.42
N ASP A 15 5.44 -20.94 2.97
CA ASP A 15 4.19 -20.88 2.21
C ASP A 15 3.93 -19.46 1.67
N GLU A 16 3.37 -19.38 0.46
CA GLU A 16 3.07 -18.12 -0.23
C GLU A 16 2.18 -17.19 0.60
N ILE A 17 1.27 -17.73 1.40
CA ILE A 17 0.42 -16.95 2.30
C ILE A 17 1.27 -16.21 3.35
N PHE A 18 2.25 -16.87 3.98
CA PHE A 18 3.13 -16.21 4.94
C PHE A 18 4.07 -15.21 4.29
N ASN A 19 4.48 -15.45 3.05
CA ASN A 19 5.26 -14.47 2.27
C ASN A 19 4.42 -13.21 2.00
N ALA A 20 3.17 -13.36 1.59
CA ALA A 20 2.25 -12.24 1.39
C ALA A 20 1.97 -11.49 2.70
N LEU A 21 1.66 -12.20 3.79
CA LEU A 21 1.44 -11.62 5.12
C LEU A 21 2.65 -10.82 5.60
N GLY A 22 3.85 -11.38 5.51
CA GLY A 22 5.08 -10.69 5.92
C GLY A 22 5.36 -9.45 5.08
N THR A 23 5.06 -9.48 3.79
CA THR A 23 5.26 -8.33 2.91
C THR A 23 4.23 -7.22 3.16
N VAL A 24 2.99 -7.56 3.49
CA VAL A 24 1.96 -6.59 3.89
C VAL A 24 2.32 -5.95 5.24
N ASP A 25 2.83 -6.72 6.18
CA ASP A 25 3.31 -6.21 7.48
C ASP A 25 4.51 -5.28 7.32
N GLU A 26 5.46 -5.61 6.44
CA GLU A 26 6.58 -4.73 6.08
C GLU A 26 6.07 -3.41 5.49
N LEU A 27 5.09 -3.46 4.58
CA LEU A 27 4.44 -2.27 4.02
C LEU A 27 3.83 -1.41 5.13
N ASN A 28 3.08 -2.02 6.03
CA ASN A 28 2.45 -1.31 7.16
C ASN A 28 3.50 -0.60 8.03
N SER A 29 4.61 -1.25 8.32
CA SER A 29 5.73 -0.68 9.06
C SER A 29 6.39 0.50 8.31
N CYS A 30 6.59 0.36 6.99
CA CYS A 30 7.11 1.46 6.15
C CYS A 30 6.19 2.68 6.17
N ILE A 31 4.86 2.48 6.12
CA ILE A 31 3.89 3.57 6.19
C ILE A 31 3.96 4.27 7.55
N GLY A 32 4.17 3.54 8.64
CA GLY A 32 4.40 4.12 9.97
C GLY A 32 5.60 5.07 10.00
N ILE A 33 6.71 4.69 9.35
CA ILE A 33 7.89 5.57 9.21
C ILE A 33 7.53 6.82 8.37
N ALA A 34 6.90 6.63 7.21
CA ALA A 34 6.49 7.75 6.35
C ALA A 34 5.53 8.71 7.09
N ASN A 35 4.59 8.17 7.85
CA ASN A 35 3.65 8.95 8.66
C ASN A 35 4.37 9.83 9.69
N HIS A 36 5.37 9.29 10.38
CA HIS A 36 6.17 10.07 11.32
C HIS A 36 6.80 11.30 10.65
N TYR A 37 7.37 11.15 9.46
CA TYR A 37 7.98 12.28 8.73
C TYR A 37 6.93 13.20 8.11
N CYS A 38 5.79 12.70 7.66
CA CYS A 38 4.67 13.52 7.20
C CYS A 38 4.15 14.42 8.32
N LYS A 39 3.99 13.88 9.52
CA LYS A 39 3.61 14.63 10.72
C LYS A 39 4.65 15.71 11.07
N LYS A 40 5.95 15.38 11.00
CA LYS A 40 7.05 16.33 11.29
C LYS A 40 7.01 17.56 10.38
N VAL A 41 6.64 17.39 9.11
CA VAL A 41 6.55 18.49 8.14
C VAL A 41 5.15 19.12 8.06
N GLY A 42 4.14 18.52 8.68
CA GLY A 42 2.77 19.06 8.75
C GLY A 42 2.07 19.10 7.39
N ASN A 43 2.23 18.06 6.56
CA ASN A 43 1.67 18.02 5.20
C ASN A 43 0.21 17.52 5.14
N GLY A 44 -0.42 17.21 6.28
CA GLY A 44 -1.84 16.85 6.39
C GLY A 44 -2.18 15.45 5.88
N LEU A 45 -1.21 14.54 5.76
CA LEU A 45 -1.41 13.17 5.30
C LEU A 45 -1.61 12.16 6.43
N GLU A 46 -1.39 12.56 7.68
CA GLU A 46 -1.30 11.69 8.84
C GLU A 46 -2.53 10.80 9.00
N ASP A 47 -3.72 11.39 8.95
CA ASP A 47 -4.98 10.64 9.14
C ASP A 47 -5.20 9.62 8.04
N LYS A 48 -4.90 9.98 6.78
CA LYS A 48 -5.00 9.05 5.64
C LYS A 48 -4.02 7.89 5.77
N LEU A 49 -2.78 8.15 6.19
CA LEU A 49 -1.77 7.11 6.38
C LEU A 49 -2.14 6.16 7.53
N ILE A 50 -2.71 6.69 8.62
CA ILE A 50 -3.24 5.86 9.72
C ILE A 50 -4.41 4.99 9.23
N GLU A 51 -5.34 5.55 8.46
CA GLU A 51 -6.45 4.79 7.89
C GLU A 51 -5.94 3.66 6.99
N ILE A 52 -4.96 3.93 6.14
CA ILE A 52 -4.32 2.90 5.30
C ILE A 52 -3.69 1.80 6.17
N GLN A 53 -2.98 2.15 7.24
CA GLN A 53 -2.39 1.17 8.16
C GLN A 53 -3.46 0.27 8.78
N CYS A 54 -4.60 0.82 9.20
CA CYS A 54 -5.73 0.03 9.70
C CYS A 54 -6.26 -0.92 8.61
N LYS A 55 -6.41 -0.46 7.37
CA LYS A 55 -6.87 -1.30 6.26
C LYS A 55 -5.88 -2.39 5.87
N LEU A 56 -4.58 -2.16 6.00
CA LEU A 56 -3.56 -3.19 5.78
C LEU A 56 -3.63 -4.32 6.84
N ILE A 57 -4.07 -4.04 8.07
CA ILE A 57 -4.37 -5.07 9.06
C ILE A 57 -5.56 -5.92 8.61
N GLU A 58 -6.63 -5.29 8.07
CA GLU A 58 -7.77 -6.01 7.50
C GLU A 58 -7.36 -6.86 6.29
N VAL A 59 -6.51 -6.32 5.38
CA VAL A 59 -5.91 -7.07 4.26
C VAL A 59 -5.16 -8.29 4.76
N GLY A 60 -4.29 -8.13 5.77
CA GLY A 60 -3.57 -9.25 6.40
C GLY A 60 -4.53 -10.29 6.97
N SER A 61 -5.61 -9.87 7.63
CA SER A 61 -6.62 -10.78 8.18
C SER A 61 -7.33 -11.58 7.09
N ASN A 62 -7.64 -10.97 5.94
CA ASN A 62 -8.24 -11.65 4.78
C ASN A 62 -7.26 -12.69 4.20
N ILE A 63 -5.99 -12.31 3.98
CA ILE A 63 -4.95 -13.23 3.48
C ILE A 63 -4.72 -14.41 4.44
N ALA A 64 -4.77 -14.17 5.76
CA ALA A 64 -4.63 -15.21 6.78
C ALA A 64 -5.82 -16.17 6.88
N THR A 65 -6.88 -15.94 6.10
CA THR A 65 -8.13 -16.71 6.10
C THR A 65 -8.41 -17.28 4.71
N PRO A 66 -7.65 -18.30 4.24
CA PRO A 66 -7.83 -18.86 2.90
C PRO A 66 -9.27 -19.32 2.67
N ARG A 67 -9.89 -18.85 1.57
CA ARG A 67 -11.32 -19.06 1.28
C ARG A 67 -11.69 -20.51 1.07
N ASN A 68 -10.79 -21.31 0.52
CA ASN A 68 -10.99 -22.73 0.23
C ASN A 68 -10.89 -23.65 1.46
N ALA A 69 -10.37 -23.15 2.58
CA ALA A 69 -10.09 -23.94 3.78
C ALA A 69 -10.68 -23.32 5.07
N SER A 70 -11.45 -22.24 4.96
CA SER A 70 -11.96 -21.51 6.11
C SER A 70 -13.47 -21.61 6.24
N HIS A 71 -13.95 -21.63 7.48
CA HIS A 71 -15.39 -21.68 7.78
C HIS A 71 -16.06 -20.34 7.44
N THR A 72 -17.33 -20.39 6.99
CA THR A 72 -18.10 -19.21 6.56
C THR A 72 -18.12 -18.08 7.59
N SER A 73 -18.19 -18.42 8.89
CA SER A 73 -18.14 -17.41 9.95
C SER A 73 -16.81 -16.66 10.01
N LYS A 74 -15.68 -17.33 9.76
CA LYS A 74 -14.36 -16.67 9.71
C LYS A 74 -14.21 -15.81 8.47
N LEU A 75 -14.71 -16.30 7.33
CA LEU A 75 -14.73 -15.54 6.07
C LEU A 75 -15.52 -14.24 6.20
N SER A 76 -16.68 -14.26 6.86
CA SER A 76 -17.46 -13.04 7.08
C SER A 76 -16.77 -12.03 8.00
N TYR A 77 -16.01 -12.49 8.99
CA TYR A 77 -15.23 -11.61 9.88
C TYR A 77 -14.03 -10.96 9.22
N THR A 78 -13.45 -11.61 8.23
CA THR A 78 -12.24 -11.15 7.54
C THR A 78 -12.52 -10.66 6.12
N SER A 79 -13.77 -10.47 5.76
CA SER A 79 -14.19 -9.91 4.47
C SER A 79 -13.67 -8.50 4.30
N PHE A 80 -13.16 -8.19 3.10
CA PHE A 80 -12.60 -6.87 2.77
C PHE A 80 -13.53 -6.14 1.80
N ASN A 81 -14.16 -5.05 2.29
CA ASN A 81 -15.21 -4.34 1.56
C ASN A 81 -14.65 -3.55 0.37
N GLU A 82 -15.38 -3.55 -0.76
CA GLU A 82 -15.11 -2.76 -1.96
C GLU A 82 -15.09 -1.25 -1.66
N GLU A 83 -15.81 -0.79 -0.64
CA GLU A 83 -15.81 0.62 -0.21
C GLU A 83 -14.42 1.13 0.15
N ASN A 84 -13.54 0.26 0.64
CA ASN A 84 -12.15 0.60 0.91
C ASN A 84 -11.38 0.97 -0.38
N VAL A 85 -11.71 0.30 -1.49
CA VAL A 85 -11.14 0.60 -2.82
C VAL A 85 -11.67 1.94 -3.32
N ASN A 86 -12.99 2.15 -3.22
CA ASN A 86 -13.65 3.40 -3.63
C ASN A 86 -13.07 4.62 -2.88
N THR A 87 -12.78 4.46 -1.59
CA THR A 87 -12.14 5.50 -0.78
C THR A 87 -10.77 5.88 -1.33
N LEU A 88 -9.93 4.89 -1.68
CA LEU A 88 -8.62 5.17 -2.29
C LEU A 88 -8.76 5.84 -3.66
N GLU A 89 -9.70 5.40 -4.50
CA GLU A 89 -9.95 5.99 -5.81
C GLU A 89 -10.36 7.47 -5.68
N ASN A 90 -11.26 7.80 -4.75
CA ASN A 90 -11.64 9.18 -4.48
C ASN A 90 -10.46 10.04 -4.00
N TRP A 91 -9.55 9.49 -3.20
CA TRP A 91 -8.34 10.22 -2.80
C TRP A 91 -7.39 10.42 -3.97
N ILE A 92 -7.20 9.41 -4.83
CA ILE A 92 -6.40 9.50 -6.05
C ILE A 92 -6.93 10.60 -6.95
N ASP A 93 -8.23 10.61 -7.24
CA ASP A 93 -8.86 11.61 -8.12
C ASP A 93 -8.71 13.03 -7.54
N THR A 94 -8.86 13.17 -6.22
CA THR A 94 -8.68 14.46 -5.52
C THR A 94 -7.24 14.96 -5.61
N LEU A 95 -6.26 14.07 -5.54
CA LEU A 95 -4.83 14.41 -5.60
C LEU A 95 -4.39 14.67 -7.04
N ASP A 96 -4.85 13.85 -8.00
CA ASP A 96 -4.56 14.01 -9.43
C ASP A 96 -5.03 15.36 -9.98
N ALA A 97 -6.21 15.82 -9.54
CA ALA A 97 -6.75 17.11 -9.91
C ALA A 97 -5.88 18.31 -9.46
N GLN A 98 -4.95 18.11 -8.51
CA GLN A 98 -4.05 19.14 -8.01
C GLN A 98 -2.67 19.13 -8.70
N LEU A 99 -2.39 18.10 -9.49
CA LEU A 99 -1.09 17.90 -10.12
C LEU A 99 -1.11 18.34 -11.59
N PRO A 100 -0.01 18.92 -12.08
CA PRO A 100 0.16 19.12 -13.52
C PRO A 100 0.38 17.78 -14.22
N ASN A 101 0.03 17.70 -15.51
CA ASN A 101 0.30 16.52 -16.31
C ASN A 101 1.79 16.15 -16.26
N LEU A 102 2.09 14.98 -15.73
CA LEU A 102 3.44 14.44 -15.68
C LEU A 102 3.92 14.05 -17.08
N LYS A 103 5.01 14.66 -17.54
CA LYS A 103 5.62 14.39 -18.86
C LYS A 103 6.91 13.59 -18.78
N HIS A 104 7.51 13.46 -17.59
CA HIS A 104 8.80 12.83 -17.35
C HIS A 104 8.76 11.94 -16.11
N PHE A 105 9.67 10.97 -16.03
CA PHE A 105 9.87 10.18 -14.82
C PHE A 105 10.44 11.06 -13.70
N ILE A 106 9.93 10.86 -12.48
CA ILE A 106 10.39 11.57 -11.28
C ILE A 106 11.34 10.67 -10.50
N LEU A 107 12.49 11.21 -10.12
CA LEU A 107 13.43 10.51 -9.25
C LEU A 107 12.84 10.39 -7.83
N PRO A 108 13.08 9.27 -7.13
CA PRO A 108 12.70 9.10 -5.72
C PRO A 108 13.46 10.05 -4.79
N SER A 109 13.03 11.31 -4.71
CA SER A 109 13.65 12.40 -3.97
C SER A 109 12.58 13.32 -3.37
N GLY A 110 12.92 14.47 -2.81
CA GLY A 110 11.94 15.47 -2.34
C GLY A 110 11.83 15.61 -0.82
N GLY A 111 12.87 15.26 -0.07
CA GLY A 111 12.90 15.34 1.39
C GLY A 111 12.49 14.05 2.10
N GLU A 112 12.61 14.01 3.44
CA GLU A 112 12.46 12.79 4.24
C GLU A 112 11.09 12.13 4.03
N SER A 113 9.98 12.87 4.09
CA SER A 113 8.63 12.33 3.92
C SER A 113 8.43 11.72 2.53
N SER A 114 8.88 12.42 1.47
CA SER A 114 8.76 11.94 0.09
C SER A 114 9.57 10.66 -0.14
N VAL A 115 10.83 10.61 0.30
CA VAL A 115 11.70 9.43 0.13
C VAL A 115 11.10 8.19 0.80
N PHE A 116 10.55 8.31 2.01
CA PHE A 116 9.88 7.20 2.69
C PHE A 116 8.58 6.79 2.00
N LEU A 117 7.81 7.72 1.44
CA LEU A 117 6.63 7.38 0.63
C LEU A 117 7.01 6.66 -0.68
N HIS A 118 8.11 7.04 -1.33
CA HIS A 118 8.64 6.28 -2.46
C HIS A 118 9.06 4.85 -2.07
N GLN A 119 9.64 4.67 -0.87
CA GLN A 119 9.91 3.35 -0.33
C GLN A 119 8.61 2.56 -0.11
N CYS A 120 7.58 3.18 0.52
CA CYS A 120 6.26 2.56 0.69
C CYS A 120 5.68 2.10 -0.65
N ARG A 121 5.75 2.93 -1.70
CA ARG A 121 5.32 2.56 -3.05
C ARG A 121 6.03 1.30 -3.55
N SER A 122 7.34 1.22 -3.37
CA SER A 122 8.14 0.08 -3.83
C SER A 122 7.80 -1.21 -3.08
N VAL A 123 7.60 -1.11 -1.77
CA VAL A 123 7.17 -2.24 -0.92
C VAL A 123 5.73 -2.64 -1.26
N CYS A 124 4.82 -1.67 -1.50
CA CYS A 124 3.45 -1.93 -1.91
C CYS A 124 3.39 -2.70 -3.24
N ARG A 125 4.19 -2.33 -4.23
CA ARG A 125 4.31 -3.08 -5.50
C ARG A 125 4.80 -4.52 -5.28
N ARG A 126 5.66 -4.74 -4.29
CA ARG A 126 6.06 -6.10 -3.90
C ARG A 126 4.90 -6.84 -3.23
N ALA A 127 4.19 -6.21 -2.29
CA ALA A 127 3.02 -6.78 -1.63
C ALA A 127 1.92 -7.16 -2.65
N GLU A 128 1.64 -6.29 -3.61
CA GLU A 128 0.73 -6.58 -4.72
C GLU A 128 1.18 -7.84 -5.48
N ARG A 129 2.44 -7.89 -5.96
CA ARG A 129 2.94 -9.03 -6.74
C ARG A 129 2.87 -10.37 -6.01
N VAL A 130 3.16 -10.40 -4.71
CA VAL A 130 3.11 -11.66 -3.94
C VAL A 130 1.68 -12.04 -3.54
N THR A 131 0.74 -11.10 -3.58
CA THR A 131 -0.69 -11.35 -3.30
C THR A 131 -1.45 -11.79 -4.56
N VAL A 132 -1.05 -11.36 -5.76
CA VAL A 132 -1.70 -11.71 -7.03
C VAL A 132 -1.88 -13.23 -7.21
N PRO A 133 -0.89 -14.11 -6.95
CA PRO A 133 -1.11 -15.55 -7.04
C PRO A 133 -2.21 -16.06 -6.11
N LEU A 134 -2.32 -15.51 -4.90
CA LEU A 134 -3.37 -15.88 -3.94
C LEU A 134 -4.76 -15.44 -4.41
N VAL A 135 -4.87 -14.28 -5.04
CA VAL A 135 -6.11 -13.79 -5.66
C VAL A 135 -6.49 -14.68 -6.85
N THR A 136 -5.53 -15.01 -7.72
CA THR A 136 -5.76 -15.87 -8.89
C THR A 136 -6.19 -17.28 -8.49
N ALA A 137 -5.65 -17.80 -7.39
CA ALA A 137 -6.04 -19.10 -6.82
C ALA A 137 -7.31 -19.04 -5.97
N GLU A 138 -8.00 -17.90 -5.92
CA GLU A 138 -9.20 -17.65 -5.10
C GLU A 138 -9.00 -17.93 -3.59
N LEU A 139 -7.76 -17.84 -3.10
CA LEU A 139 -7.44 -18.00 -1.68
C LEU A 139 -7.72 -16.74 -0.88
N THR A 140 -7.63 -15.56 -1.50
CA THR A 140 -7.99 -14.27 -0.93
C THR A 140 -8.97 -13.52 -1.82
N GLU A 141 -9.63 -12.49 -1.30
CA GLU A 141 -10.63 -11.74 -2.06
C GLU A 141 -10.01 -10.87 -3.14
N HIS A 142 -10.70 -10.74 -4.27
CA HIS A 142 -10.28 -9.90 -5.39
C HIS A 142 -10.12 -8.41 -4.98
N THR A 143 -10.96 -7.96 -4.05
CA THR A 143 -10.94 -6.60 -3.47
C THR A 143 -9.61 -6.27 -2.80
N VAL A 144 -8.96 -7.26 -2.17
CA VAL A 144 -7.60 -7.11 -1.59
C VAL A 144 -6.57 -6.79 -2.67
N GLY A 145 -6.60 -7.52 -3.78
CA GLY A 145 -5.70 -7.26 -4.92
C GLY A 145 -5.92 -5.87 -5.52
N LYS A 146 -7.19 -5.46 -5.71
CA LYS A 146 -7.55 -4.13 -6.18
C LYS A 146 -7.04 -3.04 -5.22
N TYR A 147 -7.25 -3.22 -3.92
CA TYR A 147 -6.82 -2.26 -2.90
C TYR A 147 -5.31 -2.03 -2.93
N LEU A 148 -4.51 -3.11 -2.95
CA LEU A 148 -3.05 -3.00 -3.04
C LEU A 148 -2.62 -2.29 -4.33
N ASN A 149 -3.26 -2.58 -5.45
CA ASN A 149 -2.98 -1.92 -6.73
C ASN A 149 -3.29 -0.42 -6.67
N ARG A 150 -4.44 0.00 -6.14
CA ARG A 150 -4.80 1.42 -5.97
C ARG A 150 -3.89 2.13 -4.98
N HIS A 151 -3.45 1.45 -3.92
CA HIS A 151 -2.52 2.02 -2.97
C HIS A 151 -1.15 2.35 -3.60
N VAL A 152 -0.67 1.55 -4.56
CA VAL A 152 0.54 1.89 -5.36
C VAL A 152 0.37 3.23 -6.05
N ILE A 153 -0.78 3.46 -6.68
CA ILE A 153 -1.10 4.68 -7.42
C ILE A 153 -1.21 5.88 -6.46
N LEU A 154 -1.89 5.71 -5.33
CA LEU A 154 -1.99 6.74 -4.30
C LEU A 154 -0.60 7.19 -3.81
N CYS A 155 0.32 6.26 -3.54
CA CYS A 155 1.68 6.59 -3.14
C CYS A 155 2.44 7.41 -4.22
N LEU A 156 2.16 7.22 -5.51
CA LEU A 156 2.73 8.05 -6.56
C LEU A 156 2.24 9.49 -6.45
N PHE A 157 0.93 9.71 -6.45
CA PHE A 157 0.34 11.06 -6.40
C PHE A 157 0.73 11.83 -5.14
N VAL A 158 0.74 11.18 -3.99
CA VAL A 158 1.17 11.79 -2.72
C VAL A 158 2.63 12.25 -2.80
N ASN A 159 3.52 11.43 -3.38
CA ASN A 159 4.91 11.80 -3.59
C ASN A 159 5.06 12.97 -4.53
N ASP A 160 4.29 13.00 -5.61
CA ASP A 160 4.34 14.04 -6.61
C ASP A 160 3.90 15.39 -6.01
N ILE A 161 2.85 15.42 -5.20
CA ILE A 161 2.40 16.63 -4.49
C ILE A 161 3.50 17.13 -3.54
N ILE A 162 4.08 16.26 -2.72
CA ILE A 162 5.13 16.66 -1.77
C ILE A 162 6.37 17.14 -2.51
N THR A 163 6.78 16.45 -3.57
CA THR A 163 7.92 16.85 -4.40
C THR A 163 7.62 18.17 -5.11
N PHE A 164 6.43 18.36 -5.66
CA PHE A 164 6.02 19.58 -6.34
C PHE A 164 6.01 20.78 -5.39
N THR A 165 5.48 20.64 -4.19
CA THR A 165 5.46 21.73 -3.19
C THR A 165 6.85 22.08 -2.68
N HIS A 166 7.80 21.14 -2.64
CA HIS A 166 9.17 21.39 -2.20
C HIS A 166 10.17 21.64 -3.34
N THR A 167 9.93 21.19 -4.56
CA THR A 167 10.91 21.15 -5.65
C THR A 167 10.73 22.24 -6.70
N TYR A 168 9.67 23.03 -6.67
CA TYR A 168 9.63 24.25 -7.50
C TYR A 168 10.80 25.20 -7.19
N LEU A 169 11.45 25.00 -6.07
CA LEU A 169 12.69 25.71 -5.70
C LEU A 169 14.00 25.03 -6.20
N PHE A 170 13.95 23.78 -6.70
CA PHE A 170 15.20 23.02 -6.96
C PHE A 170 15.37 22.48 -8.40
N ILE A 171 14.32 22.39 -9.23
CA ILE A 171 14.39 21.77 -10.58
C ILE A 171 14.91 22.74 -11.66
N SER A 172 15.18 23.99 -11.35
CA SER A 172 15.90 24.85 -12.32
C SER A 172 17.37 24.44 -12.55
N ASN A 173 17.91 23.46 -11.81
CA ASN A 173 19.34 23.14 -11.85
C ASN A 173 19.74 21.65 -11.90
N VAL A 174 18.84 20.68 -12.08
CA VAL A 174 19.26 19.26 -12.14
C VAL A 174 18.73 18.56 -13.39
N CYS A 175 19.65 18.40 -14.31
CA CYS A 175 19.73 17.44 -15.41
C CYS A 175 18.46 17.04 -16.13
N LEU A 176 18.20 17.74 -17.21
CA LEU A 176 17.71 17.14 -18.44
C LEU A 176 18.72 16.07 -18.87
N ILE A 177 18.38 14.81 -18.71
CA ILE A 177 19.00 13.75 -19.50
C ILE A 177 18.15 13.66 -20.75
N ASP A 178 18.69 14.17 -21.85
CA ASP A 178 18.19 14.04 -23.23
C ASP A 178 18.09 12.56 -23.64
#